data_53617b77f483b14207053b9e1b576e47
#
_entry.id   53617b77f483b14207053b9e1b576e47
#
_cell.length_a   1.000
_cell.length_b   1.000
_cell.length_c   1.000
_cell.angle_alpha   90.00
_cell.angle_beta   90.00
_cell.angle_gamma   90.00
#
_symmetry.space_group_name_H-M   'P 1'
#
loop_
_entity.id
_entity.type
_entity.pdbx_description
1 polymer ?
#
loop_
_entity_poly.entity_id
_entity_poly.type
_entity_poly.pdbx_seq_one_letter_code
_entity_poly.pdbx_strand_id
1 'polypeptide(L)'
;MKQYYNVITAYSIMLFLIILVGIFQSWSIALSILNYCLISAVMTMGANIQWGYAGLINFGIMGYTALGGLAVVLISVPPVKEAWRIGGLNILVCIFIIIAMIISIKAVIKKIEKSRKRNYIIGSIIIIGLLLIRLISLPAIEGIESVEPAKTGYLGGLGMPVLFSWIVGGLFAAGVAFIIGKIALGLRADYLAIATLLIAEIIVSIIKHEEWLARGVKNVIGLKRPAPYEIDLQNSQWFIDLVEKLNKGKLEILNSLSEKQDILNQLVIDASSVYVKLCFSGLFLSVVIILLILTQKALYSPWGRKMRAIRDNEEAAGAMGKNVVKEHLLIFILGSAVVGVAGAMMVTNDGLFTPGSYRPMRYTFVIWVMVIVGGTGNNFGAILGGFVVWFLWVEAAPIALFFINLFTAHLPETNEIRVHLINSAPYFRFLVIGTALLVIMRFRPQ
;
A
#
# COMPACT_ATOMS: atom_id res chain seq x y z
N MET A 1 -33.40 -6.60 -1.95
CA MET A 1 -33.16 -7.91 -1.31
C MET A 1 -32.22 -8.79 -2.12
N LYS A 2 -32.46 -9.14 -3.40
CA LYS A 2 -31.54 -9.98 -4.21
C LYS A 2 -30.08 -9.51 -4.24
N GLN A 3 -29.83 -8.22 -4.32
CA GLN A 3 -28.47 -7.66 -4.39
C GLN A 3 -27.68 -7.86 -3.08
N TYR A 4 -28.35 -7.76 -1.92
CA TYR A 4 -27.72 -8.03 -0.61
C TYR A 4 -27.39 -9.52 -0.42
N TYR A 5 -28.28 -10.42 -0.86
CA TYR A 5 -28.00 -11.86 -0.82
C TYR A 5 -26.75 -12.22 -1.62
N ASN A 6 -26.60 -11.68 -2.83
CA ASN A 6 -25.42 -11.94 -3.67
C ASN A 6 -24.12 -11.45 -3.05
N VAL A 7 -24.13 -10.31 -2.35
CA VAL A 7 -22.97 -9.78 -1.65
C VAL A 7 -22.58 -10.67 -0.48
N ILE A 8 -23.53 -11.03 0.37
CA ILE A 8 -23.29 -11.92 1.52
C ILE A 8 -22.75 -13.28 1.05
N THR A 9 -23.35 -13.86 0.01
CA THR A 9 -22.89 -15.14 -0.55
C THR A 9 -21.45 -15.05 -1.05
N ALA A 10 -21.07 -13.97 -1.75
CA ALA A 10 -19.73 -13.80 -2.27
C ALA A 10 -18.67 -13.68 -1.14
N TYR A 11 -18.96 -12.91 -0.08
CA TYR A 11 -18.08 -12.83 1.09
C TYR A 11 -18.01 -14.15 1.87
N SER A 12 -19.12 -14.90 1.95
CA SER A 12 -19.14 -16.22 2.58
C SER A 12 -18.27 -17.22 1.82
N ILE A 13 -18.30 -17.19 0.48
CA ILE A 13 -17.42 -18.01 -0.36
C ILE A 13 -15.96 -17.64 -0.12
N MET A 14 -15.61 -16.33 -0.07
CA MET A 14 -14.24 -15.91 0.20
C MET A 14 -13.76 -16.34 1.58
N LEU A 15 -14.60 -16.18 2.60
CA LEU A 15 -14.27 -16.66 3.95
C LEU A 15 -14.06 -18.18 3.97
N PHE A 16 -14.91 -18.94 3.29
CA PHE A 16 -14.77 -20.39 3.16
C PHE A 16 -13.46 -20.77 2.47
N LEU A 17 -13.06 -20.08 1.40
CA LEU A 17 -11.78 -20.33 0.71
C LEU A 17 -10.58 -20.07 1.63
N ILE A 18 -10.60 -18.99 2.43
CA ILE A 18 -9.53 -18.69 3.39
C ILE A 18 -9.47 -19.77 4.48
N ILE A 19 -10.62 -20.26 4.95
CA ILE A 19 -10.68 -21.36 5.92
C ILE A 19 -10.11 -22.65 5.31
N LEU A 20 -10.40 -22.95 4.05
CA LEU A 20 -9.81 -24.11 3.36
C LEU A 20 -8.28 -24.01 3.33
N VAL A 21 -7.70 -22.84 3.03
CA VAL A 21 -6.24 -22.66 3.11
C VAL A 21 -5.73 -22.90 4.53
N GLY A 22 -6.46 -22.46 5.56
CA GLY A 22 -6.12 -22.73 6.96
C GLY A 22 -6.08 -24.21 7.30
N ILE A 23 -6.99 -24.99 6.75
CA ILE A 23 -7.09 -26.45 6.99
C ILE A 23 -6.07 -27.24 6.17
N PHE A 24 -5.91 -26.92 4.88
CA PHE A 24 -5.06 -27.71 3.98
C PHE A 24 -3.58 -27.29 3.98
N GLN A 25 -3.26 -26.03 4.30
CA GLN A 25 -1.89 -25.56 4.35
C GLN A 25 -1.49 -25.20 5.79
N SER A 26 -1.85 -24.00 6.26
CA SER A 26 -1.69 -23.60 7.67
C SER A 26 -2.51 -22.35 7.99
N TRP A 27 -2.93 -22.20 9.26
CA TRP A 27 -3.60 -21.01 9.75
C TRP A 27 -2.75 -19.75 9.65
N SER A 28 -1.43 -19.90 9.80
CA SER A 28 -0.48 -18.80 9.63
C SER A 28 -0.49 -18.25 8.20
N ILE A 29 -0.55 -19.13 7.17
CA ILE A 29 -0.66 -18.71 5.75
C ILE A 29 -2.02 -18.07 5.49
N ALA A 30 -3.11 -18.70 5.94
CA ALA A 30 -4.46 -18.19 5.75
C ALA A 30 -4.63 -16.76 6.30
N LEU A 31 -4.12 -16.48 7.51
CA LEU A 31 -4.15 -15.16 8.11
C LEU A 31 -3.22 -14.17 7.40
N SER A 32 -2.08 -14.62 6.89
CA SER A 32 -1.23 -13.75 6.04
C SER A 32 -1.98 -13.32 4.77
N ILE A 33 -2.66 -14.25 4.11
CA ILE A 33 -3.49 -13.95 2.92
C ILE A 33 -4.61 -12.97 3.31
N LEU A 34 -5.30 -13.21 4.44
CA LEU A 34 -6.35 -12.32 4.94
C LEU A 34 -5.83 -10.89 5.18
N ASN A 35 -4.66 -10.74 5.80
CA ASN A 35 -4.05 -9.44 6.05
C ASN A 35 -3.77 -8.67 4.76
N TYR A 36 -3.19 -9.32 3.78
CA TYR A 36 -2.97 -8.69 2.47
C TYR A 36 -4.27 -8.45 1.70
N CYS A 37 -5.29 -9.30 1.83
CA CYS A 37 -6.61 -9.03 1.28
C CYS A 37 -7.23 -7.76 1.87
N LEU A 38 -7.10 -7.54 3.19
CA LEU A 38 -7.57 -6.33 3.87
C LEU A 38 -6.81 -5.08 3.42
N ILE A 39 -5.47 -5.17 3.28
CA ILE A 39 -4.65 -4.08 2.74
C ILE A 39 -5.07 -3.76 1.29
N SER A 40 -5.23 -4.80 0.46
CA SER A 40 -5.68 -4.65 -0.93
C SER A 40 -7.09 -4.04 -1.01
N ALA A 41 -7.98 -4.39 -0.08
CA ALA A 41 -9.30 -3.77 0.02
C ALA A 41 -9.23 -2.26 0.27
N VAL A 42 -8.30 -1.79 1.10
CA VAL A 42 -8.07 -0.35 1.30
C VAL A 42 -7.54 0.30 0.01
N MET A 43 -6.58 -0.33 -0.67
CA MET A 43 -6.06 0.17 -1.95
C MET A 43 -7.15 0.28 -3.02
N THR A 44 -7.98 -0.76 -3.15
CA THR A 44 -9.09 -0.78 -4.12
C THR A 44 -10.16 0.23 -3.78
N MET A 45 -10.47 0.46 -2.50
CA MET A 45 -11.39 1.52 -2.07
C MET A 45 -10.85 2.90 -2.48
N GLY A 46 -9.55 3.16 -2.29
CA GLY A 46 -8.91 4.40 -2.72
C GLY A 46 -9.00 4.62 -4.24
N ALA A 47 -8.71 3.60 -5.02
CA ALA A 47 -8.83 3.63 -6.48
C ALA A 47 -10.30 3.76 -6.93
N ASN A 48 -11.25 3.09 -6.26
CA ASN A 48 -12.68 3.17 -6.53
C ASN A 48 -13.27 4.55 -6.22
N ILE A 49 -12.74 5.26 -5.21
CA ILE A 49 -13.11 6.65 -4.94
C ILE A 49 -12.78 7.53 -6.15
N GLN A 50 -11.63 7.35 -6.79
CA GLN A 50 -11.21 8.15 -7.94
C GLN A 50 -11.95 7.75 -9.21
N TRP A 51 -11.89 6.48 -9.56
CA TRP A 51 -12.47 6.00 -10.81
C TRP A 51 -13.97 5.74 -10.71
N GLY A 52 -14.39 4.99 -9.70
CA GLY A 52 -15.78 4.55 -9.56
C GLY A 52 -16.77 5.70 -9.35
N TYR A 53 -16.36 6.79 -8.68
CA TYR A 53 -17.24 7.91 -8.37
C TYR A 53 -17.01 9.15 -9.22
N ALA A 54 -15.81 9.40 -9.71
CA ALA A 54 -15.49 10.58 -10.49
C ALA A 54 -15.04 10.29 -11.93
N GLY A 55 -14.87 9.03 -12.31
CA GLY A 55 -14.36 8.66 -13.63
C GLY A 55 -12.87 8.99 -13.85
N LEU A 56 -12.13 9.35 -12.80
CA LEU A 56 -10.73 9.75 -12.90
C LEU A 56 -9.81 8.54 -12.99
N ILE A 57 -9.12 8.41 -14.11
CA ILE A 57 -8.13 7.35 -14.33
C ILE A 57 -6.79 7.79 -13.71
N ASN A 58 -6.39 7.12 -12.63
CA ASN A 58 -5.12 7.37 -11.94
C ASN A 58 -4.26 6.09 -11.93
N PHE A 59 -3.17 6.08 -12.68
CA PHE A 59 -2.19 4.99 -12.67
C PHE A 59 -1.02 5.26 -11.71
N GLY A 60 -1.11 6.33 -10.92
CA GLY A 60 -0.11 6.69 -9.91
C GLY A 60 -0.24 5.98 -8.56
N ILE A 61 -1.11 4.97 -8.44
CA ILE A 61 -1.49 4.33 -7.16
C ILE A 61 -0.26 3.88 -6.38
N MET A 62 0.69 3.20 -7.00
CA MET A 62 1.88 2.69 -6.32
C MET A 62 2.84 3.78 -5.83
N GLY A 63 2.87 4.95 -6.45
CA GLY A 63 3.60 6.10 -5.94
C GLY A 63 3.04 6.58 -4.59
N TYR A 64 1.73 6.66 -4.45
CA TYR A 64 1.07 7.02 -3.19
C TYR A 64 1.23 5.93 -2.13
N THR A 65 1.20 4.65 -2.54
CA THR A 65 1.50 3.52 -1.65
C THR A 65 2.94 3.63 -1.11
N ALA A 66 3.92 3.95 -1.96
CA ALA A 66 5.31 4.14 -1.55
C ALA A 66 5.49 5.31 -0.57
N LEU A 67 4.78 6.43 -0.78
CA LEU A 67 4.76 7.55 0.16
C LEU A 67 4.17 7.18 1.51
N GLY A 68 3.12 6.36 1.52
CA GLY A 68 2.55 5.78 2.74
C GLY A 68 3.57 4.92 3.49
N GLY A 69 4.27 4.05 2.78
CA GLY A 69 5.33 3.22 3.34
C GLY A 69 6.51 4.05 3.87
N LEU A 70 6.93 5.08 3.15
CA LEU A 70 7.95 6.02 3.61
C LEU A 70 7.56 6.71 4.93
N ALA A 71 6.30 7.07 5.09
CA ALA A 71 5.82 7.68 6.33
C ALA A 71 6.02 6.77 7.56
N VAL A 72 5.96 5.44 7.39
CA VAL A 72 6.26 4.51 8.50
C VAL A 72 7.70 4.67 8.96
N VAL A 73 8.64 4.77 8.03
CA VAL A 73 10.06 4.99 8.36
C VAL A 73 10.25 6.33 9.08
N LEU A 74 9.72 7.41 8.51
CA LEU A 74 9.90 8.77 9.04
C LEU A 74 9.21 9.00 10.39
N ILE A 75 8.19 8.22 10.73
CA ILE A 75 7.44 8.40 11.98
C ILE A 75 7.86 7.41 13.05
N SER A 76 8.00 6.12 12.71
CA SER A 76 8.15 5.07 13.73
C SER A 76 9.59 4.71 14.07
N VAL A 77 10.54 4.93 13.17
CA VAL A 77 11.95 4.65 13.44
C VAL A 77 12.52 5.69 14.39
N PRO A 78 13.36 5.32 15.37
CA PRO A 78 14.06 6.30 16.20
C PRO A 78 15.01 7.16 15.37
N PRO A 79 15.22 8.45 15.73
CA PRO A 79 16.19 9.29 15.04
C PRO A 79 17.63 8.78 15.24
N VAL A 80 18.43 8.79 14.17
CA VAL A 80 19.84 8.43 14.21
C VAL A 80 20.64 9.67 14.62
N LYS A 81 20.98 9.75 15.92
CA LYS A 81 21.59 10.96 16.52
C LYS A 81 22.87 11.41 15.82
N GLU A 82 23.70 10.50 15.37
CA GLU A 82 24.96 10.81 14.68
C GLU A 82 24.71 11.42 13.29
N ALA A 83 23.80 10.85 12.52
CA ALA A 83 23.41 11.40 11.22
C ALA A 83 22.80 12.81 11.36
N TRP A 84 22.00 13.04 12.41
CA TRP A 84 21.45 14.36 12.71
C TRP A 84 22.53 15.39 13.07
N ARG A 85 23.57 15.00 13.82
CA ARG A 85 24.69 15.88 14.15
C ARG A 85 25.52 16.29 12.94
N ILE A 86 25.72 15.37 11.98
CA ILE A 86 26.57 15.61 10.82
C ILE A 86 25.84 16.43 9.75
N GLY A 87 24.60 16.04 9.38
CA GLY A 87 23.93 16.66 8.23
C GLY A 87 22.50 17.08 8.47
N GLY A 88 21.85 16.66 9.57
CA GLY A 88 20.42 16.87 9.79
C GLY A 88 20.03 18.34 9.84
N LEU A 89 20.86 19.22 10.46
CA LEU A 89 20.60 20.66 10.51
C LEU A 89 20.67 21.28 9.11
N ASN A 90 21.59 20.86 8.28
CA ASN A 90 21.75 21.35 6.90
C ASN A 90 20.55 20.95 6.03
N ILE A 91 19.97 19.77 6.24
CA ILE A 91 18.73 19.36 5.57
C ILE A 91 17.55 20.23 5.99
N LEU A 92 17.44 20.60 7.28
CA LEU A 92 16.41 21.55 7.74
C LEU A 92 16.61 22.93 7.09
N VAL A 93 17.84 23.40 6.95
CA VAL A 93 18.15 24.65 6.23
C VAL A 93 17.70 24.55 4.76
N CYS A 94 17.93 23.44 4.08
CA CYS A 94 17.44 23.23 2.71
C CYS A 94 15.90 23.31 2.62
N ILE A 95 15.19 22.70 3.57
CA ILE A 95 13.72 22.80 3.64
C ILE A 95 13.28 24.25 3.83
N PHE A 96 13.97 24.99 4.71
CA PHE A 96 13.70 26.43 4.93
C PHE A 96 13.93 27.25 3.66
N ILE A 97 15.00 26.98 2.91
CA ILE A 97 15.29 27.65 1.62
C ILE A 97 14.17 27.36 0.61
N ILE A 98 13.64 26.12 0.53
CA ILE A 98 12.51 25.79 -0.35
C ILE A 98 11.27 26.59 0.03
N ILE A 99 10.95 26.67 1.32
CA ILE A 99 9.81 27.45 1.80
C ILE A 99 9.98 28.95 1.48
N ALA A 100 11.16 29.51 1.74
CA ALA A 100 11.48 30.88 1.44
C ALA A 100 11.39 31.20 -0.06
N MET A 101 11.86 30.28 -0.90
CA MET A 101 11.75 30.36 -2.36
C MET A 101 10.28 30.40 -2.81
N ILE A 102 9.44 29.53 -2.28
CA ILE A 102 7.99 29.51 -2.60
C ILE A 102 7.31 30.80 -2.18
N ILE A 103 7.63 31.31 -0.98
CA ILE A 103 7.08 32.58 -0.47
C ILE A 103 7.52 33.75 -1.36
N SER A 104 8.81 33.80 -1.72
CA SER A 104 9.38 34.83 -2.58
C SER A 104 8.74 34.84 -3.97
N ILE A 105 8.55 33.65 -4.58
CA ILE A 105 7.87 33.54 -5.87
C ILE A 105 6.42 34.01 -5.78
N LYS A 106 5.68 33.64 -4.73
CA LYS A 106 4.31 34.14 -4.50
C LYS A 106 4.26 35.67 -4.31
N ALA A 107 5.21 36.23 -3.59
CA ALA A 107 5.32 37.68 -3.40
C ALA A 107 5.59 38.41 -4.72
N VAL A 108 6.49 37.88 -5.55
CA VAL A 108 6.77 38.42 -6.89
C VAL A 108 5.55 38.39 -7.79
N ILE A 109 4.83 37.25 -7.80
CA ILE A 109 3.59 37.09 -8.59
C ILE A 109 2.51 38.08 -8.15
N LYS A 110 2.41 38.38 -6.85
CA LYS A 110 1.43 39.34 -6.29
C LYS A 110 1.78 40.79 -6.56
N LYS A 111 3.09 41.14 -6.57
CA LYS A 111 3.55 42.53 -6.66
C LYS A 111 3.83 43.00 -8.09
N ILE A 112 4.15 42.08 -8.99
CA ILE A 112 4.60 42.42 -10.35
C ILE A 112 3.61 41.81 -11.36
N GLU A 113 3.09 42.69 -12.24
CA GLU A 113 2.21 42.24 -13.34
C GLU A 113 2.92 41.29 -14.29
N LYS A 114 2.13 40.50 -15.04
CA LYS A 114 2.64 39.50 -15.96
C LYS A 114 3.48 40.15 -17.07
N SER A 115 4.82 40.05 -16.93
CA SER A 115 5.79 40.62 -17.86
C SER A 115 7.01 39.72 -18.01
N ARG A 116 7.82 39.96 -19.07
CA ARG A 116 9.10 39.25 -19.25
C ARG A 116 10.03 39.42 -18.05
N LYS A 117 10.06 40.64 -17.44
CA LYS A 117 10.85 40.95 -16.24
C LYS A 117 10.46 40.08 -15.06
N ARG A 118 9.14 39.84 -14.82
CA ARG A 118 8.66 38.96 -13.78
C ARG A 118 9.15 37.52 -13.97
N ASN A 119 9.10 37.01 -15.20
CA ASN A 119 9.57 35.68 -15.50
C ASN A 119 11.08 35.53 -15.27
N TYR A 120 11.88 36.53 -15.63
CA TYR A 120 13.33 36.53 -15.34
C TYR A 120 13.60 36.51 -13.83
N ILE A 121 12.89 37.35 -13.03
CA ILE A 121 13.05 37.37 -11.58
C ILE A 121 12.68 36.02 -10.96
N ILE A 122 11.56 35.40 -11.38
CA ILE A 122 11.17 34.08 -10.91
C ILE A 122 12.22 33.02 -11.31
N GLY A 123 12.68 33.04 -12.54
CA GLY A 123 13.76 32.14 -13.01
C GLY A 123 15.04 32.30 -12.21
N SER A 124 15.45 33.54 -11.92
CA SER A 124 16.64 33.81 -11.08
C SER A 124 16.48 33.29 -9.65
N ILE A 125 15.29 33.47 -9.02
CA ILE A 125 15.00 32.94 -7.68
C ILE A 125 15.09 31.38 -7.68
N ILE A 126 14.55 30.74 -8.71
CA ILE A 126 14.60 29.28 -8.82
C ILE A 126 16.04 28.80 -8.99
N ILE A 127 16.82 29.42 -9.91
CA ILE A 127 18.21 29.01 -10.19
C ILE A 127 19.08 29.20 -8.94
N ILE A 128 19.02 30.39 -8.32
CA ILE A 128 19.80 30.69 -7.11
C ILE A 128 19.38 29.75 -5.98
N GLY A 129 18.07 29.55 -5.77
CA GLY A 129 17.57 28.65 -4.74
C GLY A 129 18.06 27.21 -4.93
N LEU A 130 18.00 26.67 -6.16
CA LEU A 130 18.50 25.33 -6.48
C LEU A 130 20.01 25.20 -6.29
N LEU A 131 20.80 26.23 -6.67
CA LEU A 131 22.24 26.23 -6.43
C LEU A 131 22.58 26.22 -4.94
N LEU A 132 21.89 27.05 -4.13
CA LEU A 132 22.10 27.06 -2.68
C LEU A 132 21.71 25.74 -2.04
N ILE A 133 20.59 25.15 -2.43
CA ILE A 133 20.17 23.82 -1.94
C ILE A 133 21.24 22.78 -2.29
N ARG A 134 21.73 22.76 -3.52
CA ARG A 134 22.76 21.80 -3.94
C ARG A 134 24.07 21.95 -3.15
N LEU A 135 24.54 23.19 -2.93
CA LEU A 135 25.78 23.46 -2.18
C LEU A 135 25.68 23.01 -0.72
N ILE A 136 24.50 23.10 -0.10
CA ILE A 136 24.29 22.70 1.30
C ILE A 136 23.95 21.23 1.43
N SER A 137 23.12 20.69 0.51
CA SER A 137 22.63 19.32 0.60
C SER A 137 23.70 18.27 0.27
N LEU A 138 24.56 18.50 -0.74
CA LEU A 138 25.56 17.50 -1.16
C LEU A 138 26.48 17.06 0.00
N PRO A 139 27.21 17.97 0.70
CA PRO A 139 28.07 17.54 1.80
C PRO A 139 27.29 16.98 3.00
N ALA A 140 26.04 17.45 3.20
CA ALA A 140 25.18 16.94 4.25
C ALA A 140 24.74 15.50 3.97
N ILE A 141 24.34 15.19 2.73
CA ILE A 141 23.93 13.87 2.28
C ILE A 141 25.10 12.89 2.38
N GLU A 142 26.26 13.22 1.82
CA GLU A 142 27.48 12.41 1.91
C GLU A 142 27.87 12.13 3.37
N GLY A 143 27.77 13.14 4.23
CA GLY A 143 28.03 13.00 5.67
C GLY A 143 27.03 12.05 6.35
N ILE A 144 25.73 12.17 6.07
CA ILE A 144 24.70 11.29 6.64
C ILE A 144 24.88 9.84 6.18
N GLU A 145 25.14 9.64 4.89
CA GLU A 145 25.30 8.31 4.29
C GLU A 145 26.59 7.60 4.74
N SER A 146 27.60 8.36 5.18
CA SER A 146 28.84 7.82 5.74
C SER A 146 28.68 7.27 7.17
N VAL A 147 27.60 7.57 7.88
CA VAL A 147 27.34 7.10 9.25
C VAL A 147 26.90 5.63 9.21
N GLU A 148 27.83 4.72 9.55
CA GLU A 148 27.58 3.26 9.55
C GLU A 148 26.74 2.78 8.35
N PRO A 149 27.27 2.83 7.11
CA PRO A 149 26.47 2.58 5.88
C PRO A 149 25.75 1.23 5.86
N ALA A 150 26.25 0.25 6.63
CA ALA A 150 25.65 -1.08 6.73
C ALA A 150 24.38 -1.11 7.59
N LYS A 151 24.27 -0.24 8.61
CA LYS A 151 23.16 -0.27 9.59
C LYS A 151 22.29 0.97 9.56
N THR A 152 22.89 2.15 9.51
CA THR A 152 22.21 3.43 9.60
C THR A 152 22.30 4.20 8.29
N GLY A 153 23.18 5.12 8.05
CA GLY A 153 23.32 5.83 6.76
C GLY A 153 22.10 6.66 6.33
N TYR A 154 21.19 7.01 7.26
CA TYR A 154 19.99 7.82 7.03
C TYR A 154 19.58 8.56 8.32
N LEU A 155 18.68 9.55 8.20
CA LEU A 155 18.29 10.38 9.35
C LEU A 155 17.47 9.64 10.42
N GLY A 156 16.80 8.55 10.04
CA GLY A 156 15.79 7.91 10.89
C GLY A 156 14.48 8.68 10.90
N GLY A 157 13.67 8.45 11.91
CA GLY A 157 12.35 9.03 12.06
C GLY A 157 12.16 9.74 13.41
N LEU A 158 10.90 9.90 13.81
CA LEU A 158 10.53 10.58 15.06
C LEU A 158 10.43 9.64 16.27
N GLY A 159 10.48 8.32 16.07
CA GLY A 159 10.34 7.33 17.14
C GLY A 159 8.94 7.22 17.74
N MET A 160 7.92 7.74 17.05
CA MET A 160 6.51 7.73 17.49
C MET A 160 5.86 6.35 17.29
N PRO A 161 4.71 6.07 17.93
CA PRO A 161 3.95 4.85 17.68
C PRO A 161 3.59 4.69 16.20
N VAL A 162 3.75 3.48 15.67
CA VAL A 162 3.58 3.19 14.24
C VAL A 162 2.17 3.51 13.69
N LEU A 163 1.14 3.44 14.51
CA LEU A 163 -0.24 3.77 14.09
C LEU A 163 -0.38 5.24 13.64
N PHE A 164 0.41 6.17 14.18
CA PHE A 164 0.45 7.55 13.69
C PHE A 164 0.97 7.64 12.26
N SER A 165 1.84 6.72 11.86
CA SER A 165 2.37 6.70 10.49
C SER A 165 1.29 6.44 9.44
N TRP A 166 0.21 5.76 9.78
CA TRP A 166 -0.91 5.52 8.85
C TRP A 166 -1.63 6.82 8.49
N ILE A 167 -1.86 7.67 9.49
CA ILE A 167 -2.46 9.00 9.28
C ILE A 167 -1.50 9.88 8.47
N VAL A 168 -0.23 9.92 8.88
CA VAL A 168 0.80 10.72 8.18
C VAL A 168 1.03 10.22 6.77
N GLY A 169 1.00 8.90 6.54
CA GLY A 169 1.11 8.30 5.21
C GLY A 169 -0.04 8.72 4.28
N GLY A 170 -1.26 8.74 4.80
CA GLY A 170 -2.41 9.30 4.09
C GLY A 170 -2.23 10.79 3.77
N LEU A 171 -1.74 11.59 4.73
CA LEU A 171 -1.49 13.03 4.54
C LEU A 171 -0.35 13.30 3.55
N PHE A 172 0.72 12.52 3.55
CA PHE A 172 1.80 12.63 2.56
C PHE A 172 1.29 12.36 1.15
N ALA A 173 0.56 11.25 0.99
CA ALA A 173 -0.07 10.94 -0.29
C ALA A 173 -1.06 12.04 -0.72
N ALA A 174 -1.86 12.58 0.20
CA ALA A 174 -2.78 13.69 -0.06
C ALA A 174 -2.04 14.97 -0.51
N GLY A 175 -0.94 15.32 0.17
CA GLY A 175 -0.13 16.51 -0.15
C GLY A 175 0.48 16.42 -1.54
N VAL A 176 1.07 15.27 -1.88
CA VAL A 176 1.65 15.04 -3.21
C VAL A 176 0.54 14.98 -4.26
N ALA A 177 -0.59 14.31 -3.97
CA ALA A 177 -1.75 14.28 -4.85
C ALA A 177 -2.34 15.68 -5.10
N PHE A 178 -2.34 16.57 -4.11
CA PHE A 178 -2.77 17.96 -4.29
C PHE A 178 -1.88 18.70 -5.31
N ILE A 179 -0.56 18.53 -5.23
CA ILE A 179 0.39 19.16 -6.16
C ILE A 179 0.19 18.59 -7.58
N ILE A 180 0.17 17.26 -7.69
CA ILE A 180 -0.02 16.57 -8.96
C ILE A 180 -1.37 16.91 -9.58
N GLY A 181 -2.44 16.87 -8.78
CA GLY A 181 -3.79 17.14 -9.24
C GLY A 181 -3.94 18.55 -9.79
N LYS A 182 -3.31 19.54 -9.19
CA LYS A 182 -3.31 20.93 -9.72
C LYS A 182 -2.65 21.05 -11.10
N ILE A 183 -1.70 20.21 -11.41
CA ILE A 183 -0.95 20.24 -12.67
C ILE A 183 -1.62 19.33 -13.71
N ALA A 184 -2.04 18.14 -13.31
CA ALA A 184 -2.43 17.07 -14.22
C ALA A 184 -3.94 16.99 -14.50
N LEU A 185 -4.83 17.46 -13.61
CA LEU A 185 -6.29 17.32 -13.80
C LEU A 185 -6.89 18.16 -14.95
N GLY A 186 -6.10 19.00 -15.61
CA GLY A 186 -6.49 19.66 -16.87
C GLY A 186 -6.23 18.84 -18.13
N LEU A 187 -5.60 17.67 -17.98
CA LEU A 187 -5.29 16.78 -19.10
C LEU A 187 -6.51 15.89 -19.45
N ARG A 188 -6.60 15.46 -20.72
CA ARG A 188 -7.55 14.42 -21.11
C ARG A 188 -7.26 13.12 -20.38
N ALA A 189 -8.26 12.27 -20.20
CA ALA A 189 -8.19 11.06 -19.38
C ALA A 189 -6.98 10.17 -19.70
N ASP A 190 -6.67 9.95 -21.00
CA ASP A 190 -5.54 9.12 -21.43
C ASP A 190 -4.19 9.75 -21.04
N TYR A 191 -4.04 11.07 -21.21
CA TYR A 191 -2.83 11.78 -20.83
C TYR A 191 -2.69 11.86 -19.30
N LEU A 192 -3.79 11.98 -18.56
CA LEU A 192 -3.80 11.92 -17.11
C LEU A 192 -3.29 10.57 -16.60
N ALA A 193 -3.75 9.48 -17.21
CA ALA A 193 -3.33 8.12 -16.87
C ALA A 193 -1.81 7.94 -17.04
N ILE A 194 -1.27 8.33 -18.22
CA ILE A 194 0.17 8.24 -18.49
C ILE A 194 0.97 9.16 -17.57
N ALA A 195 0.52 10.41 -17.39
CA ALA A 195 1.21 11.37 -16.53
C ALA A 195 1.29 10.88 -15.08
N THR A 196 0.19 10.35 -14.53
CA THR A 196 0.17 9.83 -13.15
C THR A 196 1.06 8.58 -12.99
N LEU A 197 1.14 7.71 -14.00
CA LEU A 197 2.06 6.57 -14.00
C LEU A 197 3.52 7.02 -13.97
N LEU A 198 3.90 7.95 -14.86
CA LEU A 198 5.27 8.49 -14.90
C LEU A 198 5.64 9.21 -13.59
N ILE A 199 4.72 9.97 -13.01
CA ILE A 199 4.95 10.62 -11.71
C ILE A 199 5.15 9.58 -10.60
N ALA A 200 4.40 8.47 -10.62
CA ALA A 200 4.61 7.40 -9.67
C ALA A 200 6.01 6.75 -9.80
N GLU A 201 6.49 6.55 -11.04
CA GLU A 201 7.86 6.08 -11.27
C GLU A 201 8.89 7.08 -10.74
N ILE A 202 8.67 8.39 -10.94
CA ILE A 202 9.56 9.44 -10.39
C ILE A 202 9.58 9.38 -8.86
N ILE A 203 8.41 9.29 -8.19
CA ILE A 203 8.33 9.20 -6.73
C ILE A 203 9.09 7.98 -6.23
N VAL A 204 8.85 6.81 -6.80
CA VAL A 204 9.53 5.57 -6.41
C VAL A 204 11.04 5.66 -6.70
N SER A 205 11.43 6.26 -7.82
CA SER A 205 12.84 6.48 -8.17
C SER A 205 13.54 7.40 -7.17
N ILE A 206 12.91 8.50 -6.76
CA ILE A 206 13.45 9.38 -5.71
C ILE A 206 13.66 8.59 -4.42
N ILE A 207 12.65 7.86 -3.95
CA ILE A 207 12.75 7.08 -2.71
C ILE A 207 13.87 6.01 -2.79
N LYS A 208 14.12 5.45 -3.98
CA LYS A 208 15.20 4.46 -4.20
C LYS A 208 16.59 5.07 -4.17
N HIS A 209 16.75 6.28 -4.67
CA HIS A 209 18.07 6.90 -4.84
C HIS A 209 18.47 7.82 -3.68
N GLU A 210 17.51 8.30 -2.89
CA GLU A 210 17.76 9.16 -1.73
C GLU A 210 18.01 8.30 -0.47
N GLU A 211 19.24 7.78 -0.33
CA GLU A 211 19.61 6.89 0.78
C GLU A 211 19.53 7.58 2.14
N TRP A 212 19.88 8.84 2.22
CA TRP A 212 19.82 9.64 3.45
C TRP A 212 18.40 9.73 4.07
N LEU A 213 17.36 9.55 3.26
CA LEU A 213 15.95 9.64 3.68
C LEU A 213 15.44 8.34 4.31
N ALA A 214 15.62 7.21 3.61
CA ALA A 214 15.08 5.90 4.01
C ALA A 214 15.94 4.72 3.50
N ARG A 215 17.24 4.87 3.45
CA ARG A 215 18.25 3.89 2.98
C ARG A 215 18.10 3.44 1.52
N GLY A 216 17.21 4.02 0.76
CA GLY A 216 17.03 3.71 -0.65
C GLY A 216 16.91 2.21 -0.93
N VAL A 217 17.77 1.67 -1.80
CA VAL A 217 17.77 0.25 -2.18
C VAL A 217 18.25 -0.70 -1.06
N LYS A 218 18.91 -0.20 -0.01
CA LYS A 218 19.41 -1.00 1.11
C LYS A 218 18.32 -1.45 2.09
N ASN A 219 17.10 -0.99 1.93
CA ASN A 219 15.91 -1.29 2.74
C ASN A 219 16.03 -0.86 4.22
N VAL A 220 14.91 -0.60 4.86
CA VAL A 220 14.82 -0.39 6.30
C VAL A 220 14.13 -1.59 6.92
N ILE A 221 14.83 -2.30 7.79
CA ILE A 221 14.35 -3.51 8.49
C ILE A 221 14.14 -3.22 9.97
N GLY A 222 13.39 -4.09 10.65
CA GLY A 222 13.19 -4.00 12.10
C GLY A 222 12.26 -2.86 12.51
N LEU A 223 11.27 -2.52 11.68
CA LEU A 223 10.25 -1.53 12.00
C LEU A 223 9.41 -1.99 13.20
N LYS A 224 9.10 -1.07 14.10
CA LYS A 224 8.24 -1.35 15.24
C LYS A 224 6.87 -1.81 14.78
N ARG A 225 6.30 -2.79 15.48
CA ARG A 225 4.98 -3.36 15.21
C ARG A 225 3.95 -2.88 16.23
N PRO A 226 2.67 -2.70 15.87
CA PRO A 226 1.60 -2.40 16.81
C PRO A 226 1.09 -3.65 17.54
N ALA A 227 1.53 -4.83 17.11
CA ALA A 227 1.23 -6.13 17.71
C ALA A 227 2.43 -6.63 18.53
N PRO A 228 2.22 -7.49 19.54
CA PRO A 228 3.31 -8.09 20.30
C PRO A 228 4.23 -8.90 19.39
N TYR A 229 5.50 -9.04 19.80
CA TYR A 229 6.44 -9.89 19.06
C TYR A 229 6.20 -11.36 19.40
N GLU A 230 6.39 -12.25 18.44
CA GLU A 230 6.24 -13.68 18.61
C GLU A 230 7.11 -14.21 19.77
N ILE A 231 8.36 -13.70 19.88
CA ILE A 231 9.32 -14.07 20.91
C ILE A 231 8.81 -13.68 22.31
N ASP A 232 8.18 -12.50 22.46
CA ASP A 232 7.64 -12.05 23.74
C ASP A 232 6.47 -12.94 24.18
N LEU A 233 5.63 -13.39 23.26
CA LEU A 233 4.55 -14.33 23.52
C LEU A 233 5.08 -15.72 23.91
N GLN A 234 6.10 -16.22 23.21
CA GLN A 234 6.72 -17.51 23.48
C GLN A 234 7.38 -17.58 24.87
N ASN A 235 7.84 -16.45 25.39
CA ASN A 235 8.44 -16.32 26.72
C ASN A 235 7.43 -15.98 27.82
N SER A 236 6.17 -15.70 27.47
CA SER A 236 5.15 -15.30 28.45
C SER A 236 4.35 -16.51 28.98
N GLN A 237 4.37 -16.69 30.31
CA GLN A 237 3.73 -17.84 30.95
C GLN A 237 2.24 -17.92 30.66
N TRP A 238 1.51 -16.80 30.69
CA TRP A 238 0.08 -16.79 30.39
C TRP A 238 -0.26 -17.33 29.00
N PHE A 239 0.61 -17.09 28.01
CA PHE A 239 0.40 -17.56 26.65
C PHE A 239 0.71 -19.04 26.52
N ILE A 240 1.78 -19.52 27.16
CA ILE A 240 2.14 -20.94 27.22
C ILE A 240 1.00 -21.73 27.87
N ASP A 241 0.50 -21.30 29.03
CA ASP A 241 -0.61 -21.92 29.75
C ASP A 241 -1.90 -21.96 28.89
N LEU A 242 -2.17 -20.88 28.13
CA LEU A 242 -3.30 -20.83 27.20
C LEU A 242 -3.17 -21.87 26.10
N VAL A 243 -1.99 -22.00 25.48
CA VAL A 243 -1.72 -22.97 24.40
C VAL A 243 -1.79 -24.40 24.94
N GLU A 244 -1.23 -24.65 26.13
CA GLU A 244 -1.30 -25.93 26.80
C GLU A 244 -2.76 -26.33 27.07
N LYS A 245 -3.55 -25.42 27.61
CA LYS A 245 -4.98 -25.63 27.90
C LYS A 245 -5.79 -25.94 26.63
N LEU A 246 -5.54 -25.22 25.53
CA LEU A 246 -6.23 -25.44 24.26
C LEU A 246 -5.85 -26.76 23.59
N ASN A 247 -4.65 -27.27 23.84
CA ASN A 247 -4.12 -28.51 23.24
C ASN A 247 -4.03 -29.69 24.23
N LYS A 248 -4.68 -29.58 25.39
CA LYS A 248 -4.63 -30.58 26.47
C LYS A 248 -4.86 -32.00 25.96
N GLY A 249 -5.88 -32.23 25.12
CA GLY A 249 -6.17 -33.53 24.56
C GLY A 249 -5.08 -34.15 23.68
N LYS A 250 -4.29 -33.30 22.98
CA LYS A 250 -3.13 -33.78 22.19
C LYS A 250 -1.94 -34.12 23.09
N LEU A 251 -1.76 -33.35 24.15
CA LEU A 251 -0.65 -33.50 25.09
C LEU A 251 -0.83 -34.67 26.07
N GLU A 252 -2.06 -35.07 26.39
CA GLU A 252 -2.37 -36.18 27.25
C GLU A 252 -2.13 -37.55 26.61
N ILE A 253 -2.12 -37.62 25.26
CA ILE A 253 -1.87 -38.89 24.51
C ILE A 253 -0.38 -39.25 24.53
N LEU A 254 0.52 -38.32 24.85
CA LEU A 254 1.96 -38.48 24.83
C LEU A 254 2.48 -39.11 26.15
N ASN A 255 3.22 -40.19 26.05
CA ASN A 255 3.72 -40.90 27.23
C ASN A 255 5.08 -40.42 27.74
N SER A 256 5.85 -39.69 26.90
CA SER A 256 7.19 -39.19 27.22
C SER A 256 7.15 -37.70 27.60
N LEU A 257 7.75 -37.32 28.72
CA LEU A 257 7.85 -35.94 29.20
C LEU A 257 8.67 -35.04 28.22
N SER A 258 9.71 -35.59 27.59
CA SER A 258 10.52 -34.85 26.63
C SER A 258 9.75 -34.58 25.33
N GLU A 259 9.04 -35.59 24.77
CA GLU A 259 8.19 -35.39 23.59
C GLU A 259 7.08 -34.38 23.85
N LYS A 260 6.47 -34.42 25.06
CA LYS A 260 5.44 -33.45 25.46
C LYS A 260 5.96 -32.03 25.46
N GLN A 261 7.18 -31.80 25.95
CA GLN A 261 7.81 -30.51 26.00
C GLN A 261 8.15 -29.98 24.60
N ASP A 262 8.70 -30.83 23.74
CA ASP A 262 9.06 -30.48 22.36
C ASP A 262 7.82 -30.13 21.52
N ILE A 263 6.76 -30.92 21.66
CA ILE A 263 5.48 -30.64 20.97
C ILE A 263 4.82 -29.39 21.53
N LEU A 264 4.86 -29.15 22.86
CA LEU A 264 4.35 -27.91 23.44
C LEU A 264 5.09 -26.69 22.90
N ASN A 265 6.43 -26.74 22.84
CA ASN A 265 7.24 -25.65 22.29
C ASN A 265 6.87 -25.36 20.84
N GLN A 266 6.68 -26.38 20.02
CA GLN A 266 6.26 -26.22 18.63
C GLN A 266 4.86 -25.62 18.49
N LEU A 267 3.92 -26.08 19.32
CA LEU A 267 2.56 -25.50 19.38
C LEU A 267 2.57 -24.03 19.83
N VAL A 268 3.44 -23.64 20.76
CA VAL A 268 3.59 -22.27 21.21
C VAL A 268 4.16 -21.38 20.09
N ILE A 269 5.14 -21.87 19.33
CA ILE A 269 5.70 -21.17 18.16
C ILE A 269 4.61 -20.92 17.11
N ASP A 270 3.87 -21.97 16.74
CA ASP A 270 2.80 -21.87 15.74
C ASP A 270 1.66 -20.95 16.21
N ALA A 271 1.23 -21.10 17.46
CA ALA A 271 0.18 -20.28 18.05
C ALA A 271 0.59 -18.81 18.16
N SER A 272 1.85 -18.50 18.50
CA SER A 272 2.35 -17.12 18.56
C SER A 272 2.27 -16.43 17.20
N SER A 273 2.66 -17.12 16.13
CA SER A 273 2.55 -16.60 14.75
C SER A 273 1.08 -16.35 14.35
N VAL A 274 0.18 -17.27 14.67
CA VAL A 274 -1.27 -17.13 14.41
C VAL A 274 -1.85 -15.95 15.20
N TYR A 275 -1.51 -15.81 16.48
CA TYR A 275 -2.00 -14.74 17.35
C TYR A 275 -1.59 -13.35 16.86
N VAL A 276 -0.31 -13.17 16.51
CA VAL A 276 0.20 -11.90 15.98
C VAL A 276 -0.50 -11.51 14.67
N LYS A 277 -0.66 -12.47 13.76
CA LYS A 277 -1.36 -12.21 12.49
C LYS A 277 -2.85 -11.92 12.70
N LEU A 278 -3.48 -12.52 13.70
CA LEU A 278 -4.87 -12.22 14.07
C LEU A 278 -4.98 -10.78 14.62
N CYS A 279 -4.03 -10.33 15.42
CA CYS A 279 -3.98 -8.92 15.88
C CYS A 279 -3.89 -7.96 14.70
N PHE A 280 -3.03 -8.23 13.70
CA PHE A 280 -2.97 -7.45 12.47
C PHE A 280 -4.29 -7.48 11.70
N SER A 281 -4.91 -8.67 11.56
CA SER A 281 -6.22 -8.80 10.91
C SER A 281 -7.28 -7.93 11.56
N GLY A 282 -7.34 -7.89 12.90
CA GLY A 282 -8.26 -7.05 13.65
C GLY A 282 -8.03 -5.56 13.41
N LEU A 283 -6.76 -5.12 13.42
CA LEU A 283 -6.39 -3.73 13.15
C LEU A 283 -6.73 -3.33 11.71
N PHE A 284 -6.38 -4.13 10.71
CA PHE A 284 -6.65 -3.83 9.31
C PHE A 284 -8.14 -3.87 9.00
N LEU A 285 -8.87 -4.82 9.58
CA LEU A 285 -10.32 -4.88 9.46
C LEU A 285 -11.00 -3.62 10.01
N SER A 286 -10.51 -3.10 11.15
CA SER A 286 -11.04 -1.86 11.73
C SER A 286 -10.88 -0.67 10.76
N VAL A 287 -9.73 -0.56 10.08
CA VAL A 287 -9.50 0.48 9.05
C VAL A 287 -10.45 0.31 7.87
N VAL A 288 -10.62 -0.93 7.36
CA VAL A 288 -11.57 -1.22 6.26
C VAL A 288 -12.99 -0.82 6.65
N ILE A 289 -13.44 -1.16 7.86
CA ILE A 289 -14.79 -0.81 8.36
C ILE A 289 -14.95 0.71 8.46
N ILE A 290 -13.97 1.42 9.05
CA ILE A 290 -14.02 2.88 9.17
C ILE A 290 -14.11 3.53 7.80
N LEU A 291 -13.25 3.13 6.86
CA LEU A 291 -13.25 3.66 5.49
C LEU A 291 -14.54 3.32 4.75
N LEU A 292 -15.08 2.11 4.93
CA LEU A 292 -16.35 1.70 4.34
C LEU A 292 -17.51 2.59 4.85
N ILE A 293 -17.58 2.85 6.15
CA ILE A 293 -18.60 3.72 6.75
C ILE A 293 -18.47 5.15 6.20
N LEU A 294 -17.23 5.69 6.16
CA LEU A 294 -16.97 7.05 5.68
C LEU A 294 -17.33 7.19 4.19
N THR A 295 -16.89 6.26 3.36
CA THR A 295 -17.19 6.28 1.92
C THR A 295 -18.66 6.06 1.62
N GLN A 296 -19.36 5.19 2.34
CA GLN A 296 -20.80 5.02 2.21
C GLN A 296 -21.55 6.30 2.59
N LYS A 297 -21.23 6.92 3.72
CA LYS A 297 -21.83 8.21 4.11
C LYS A 297 -21.57 9.29 3.07
N ALA A 298 -20.33 9.38 2.52
CA ALA A 298 -20.00 10.32 1.48
C ALA A 298 -20.82 10.11 0.20
N LEU A 299 -21.03 8.86 -0.21
CA LEU A 299 -21.82 8.51 -1.41
C LEU A 299 -23.29 8.90 -1.32
N TYR A 300 -23.90 8.70 -0.16
CA TYR A 300 -25.32 9.02 0.03
C TYR A 300 -25.56 10.50 0.35
N SER A 301 -24.48 11.29 0.56
CA SER A 301 -24.56 12.72 0.80
C SER A 301 -24.89 13.52 -0.49
N PRO A 302 -25.24 14.81 -0.38
CA PRO A 302 -25.38 15.70 -1.53
C PRO A 302 -24.11 15.77 -2.38
N TRP A 303 -22.94 15.65 -1.74
CA TRP A 303 -21.65 15.61 -2.41
C TRP A 303 -21.51 14.37 -3.32
N GLY A 304 -21.86 13.18 -2.85
CA GLY A 304 -21.80 11.96 -3.65
C GLY A 304 -22.75 11.97 -4.85
N ARG A 305 -23.93 12.61 -4.72
CA ARG A 305 -24.83 12.83 -5.88
C ARG A 305 -24.21 13.75 -6.91
N LYS A 306 -23.57 14.84 -6.46
CA LYS A 306 -22.84 15.77 -7.33
C LYS A 306 -21.71 15.06 -8.08
N MET A 307 -20.96 14.20 -7.42
CA MET A 307 -19.87 13.46 -8.04
C MET A 307 -20.34 12.51 -9.14
N ARG A 308 -21.41 11.78 -8.90
CA ARG A 308 -22.01 10.91 -9.93
C ARG A 308 -22.51 11.71 -11.13
N ALA A 309 -23.12 12.86 -10.91
CA ALA A 309 -23.54 13.74 -12.02
C ALA A 309 -22.35 14.24 -12.85
N ILE A 310 -21.20 14.57 -12.20
CA ILE A 310 -19.97 14.94 -12.90
C ILE A 310 -19.42 13.76 -13.69
N ARG A 311 -19.37 12.57 -13.10
CA ARG A 311 -18.91 11.35 -13.78
C ARG A 311 -19.75 11.01 -15.01
N ASP A 312 -21.07 11.16 -14.89
CA ASP A 312 -22.00 10.77 -15.95
C ASP A 312 -21.97 11.78 -17.12
N ASN A 313 -21.82 13.09 -16.84
CA ASN A 313 -21.63 14.13 -17.86
C ASN A 313 -20.96 15.38 -17.26
N GLU A 314 -19.66 15.52 -17.50
CA GLU A 314 -18.83 16.62 -16.98
C GLU A 314 -19.25 17.99 -17.56
N GLU A 315 -19.55 18.06 -18.86
CA GLU A 315 -19.93 19.29 -19.54
C GLU A 315 -21.28 19.81 -19.02
N ALA A 316 -22.27 18.92 -18.89
CA ALA A 316 -23.57 19.29 -18.36
C ALA A 316 -23.48 19.76 -16.90
N ALA A 317 -22.67 19.08 -16.07
CA ALA A 317 -22.44 19.49 -14.69
C ALA A 317 -21.78 20.88 -14.60
N GLY A 318 -20.80 21.14 -15.50
CA GLY A 318 -20.16 22.46 -15.64
C GLY A 318 -21.15 23.55 -16.06
N ALA A 319 -22.01 23.28 -17.03
CA ALA A 319 -23.05 24.20 -17.49
C ALA A 319 -24.06 24.55 -16.38
N MET A 320 -24.31 23.63 -15.44
CA MET A 320 -25.12 23.85 -14.23
C MET A 320 -24.35 24.57 -13.11
N GLY A 321 -23.21 25.19 -13.40
CA GLY A 321 -22.43 26.00 -12.46
C GLY A 321 -21.61 25.20 -11.44
N LYS A 322 -21.35 23.90 -11.66
CA LYS A 322 -20.48 23.11 -10.77
C LYS A 322 -19.02 23.31 -11.13
N ASN A 323 -18.18 23.51 -10.12
CA ASN A 323 -16.73 23.59 -10.33
C ASN A 323 -16.13 22.18 -10.41
N VAL A 324 -16.16 21.59 -11.60
CA VAL A 324 -15.72 20.21 -11.88
C VAL A 324 -14.26 20.00 -11.47
N VAL A 325 -13.37 20.91 -11.84
CA VAL A 325 -11.92 20.81 -11.54
C VAL A 325 -11.66 20.73 -10.03
N LYS A 326 -12.37 21.53 -9.23
CA LYS A 326 -12.23 21.50 -7.76
C LYS A 326 -12.71 20.18 -7.18
N GLU A 327 -13.80 19.63 -7.70
CA GLU A 327 -14.36 18.36 -7.23
C GLU A 327 -13.46 17.19 -7.63
N HIS A 328 -12.95 17.18 -8.84
CA HIS A 328 -11.97 16.20 -9.30
C HIS A 328 -10.71 16.24 -8.43
N LEU A 329 -10.19 17.43 -8.12
CA LEU A 329 -9.03 17.59 -7.23
C LEU A 329 -9.30 17.02 -5.83
N LEU A 330 -10.47 17.28 -5.27
CA LEU A 330 -10.83 16.75 -3.95
C LEU A 330 -10.86 15.22 -3.94
N ILE A 331 -11.52 14.60 -4.94
CA ILE A 331 -11.56 13.14 -5.06
C ILE A 331 -10.18 12.55 -5.31
N PHE A 332 -9.38 13.17 -6.14
CA PHE A 332 -8.02 12.73 -6.42
C PHE A 332 -7.17 12.69 -5.14
N ILE A 333 -7.28 13.74 -4.31
CA ILE A 333 -6.61 13.81 -3.01
C ILE A 333 -7.12 12.74 -2.05
N LEU A 334 -8.45 12.60 -1.90
CA LEU A 334 -9.05 11.65 -0.96
C LEU A 334 -8.70 10.20 -1.32
N GLY A 335 -8.83 9.82 -2.59
CA GLY A 335 -8.49 8.47 -3.02
C GLY A 335 -7.00 8.17 -2.85
N SER A 336 -6.11 9.12 -3.18
CA SER A 336 -4.67 8.98 -2.95
C SER A 336 -4.31 8.90 -1.47
N ALA A 337 -5.00 9.65 -0.59
CA ALA A 337 -4.83 9.55 0.86
C ALA A 337 -5.15 8.15 1.39
N VAL A 338 -6.26 7.55 0.95
CA VAL A 338 -6.64 6.18 1.32
C VAL A 338 -5.60 5.16 0.86
N VAL A 339 -5.08 5.32 -0.36
CA VAL A 339 -3.98 4.48 -0.89
C VAL A 339 -2.70 4.66 -0.05
N GLY A 340 -2.39 5.88 0.39
CA GLY A 340 -1.26 6.15 1.29
C GLY A 340 -1.40 5.43 2.63
N VAL A 341 -2.60 5.40 3.22
CA VAL A 341 -2.88 4.60 4.43
C VAL A 341 -2.60 3.12 4.18
N ALA A 342 -3.07 2.57 3.05
CA ALA A 342 -2.81 1.17 2.69
C ALA A 342 -1.31 0.86 2.54
N GLY A 343 -0.53 1.81 1.98
CA GLY A 343 0.93 1.69 1.90
C GLY A 343 1.61 1.62 3.26
N ALA A 344 1.15 2.44 4.21
CA ALA A 344 1.64 2.39 5.58
C ALA A 344 1.24 1.08 6.29
N MET A 345 0.01 0.58 6.10
CA MET A 345 -0.43 -0.72 6.61
C MET A 345 0.43 -1.86 6.06
N MET A 346 0.75 -1.84 4.76
CA MET A 346 1.59 -2.86 4.11
C MET A 346 2.97 -2.93 4.75
N VAL A 347 3.66 -1.80 4.89
CA VAL A 347 5.00 -1.74 5.51
C VAL A 347 4.96 -2.15 6.98
N THR A 348 3.89 -1.81 7.69
CA THR A 348 3.69 -2.23 9.09
C THR A 348 3.50 -3.75 9.20
N ASN A 349 2.76 -4.37 8.27
CA ASN A 349 2.56 -5.81 8.20
C ASN A 349 3.87 -6.56 7.90
N ASP A 350 4.67 -6.04 6.96
CA ASP A 350 5.92 -6.66 6.52
C ASP A 350 7.06 -6.46 7.53
N GLY A 351 6.97 -5.44 8.38
CA GLY A 351 8.02 -5.05 9.32
C GLY A 351 9.29 -4.53 8.63
N LEU A 352 9.20 -4.22 7.34
CA LEU A 352 10.32 -3.73 6.53
C LEU A 352 9.81 -2.76 5.44
N PHE A 353 10.64 -1.78 5.09
CA PHE A 353 10.40 -0.88 3.98
C PHE A 353 11.40 -1.15 2.86
N THR A 354 10.88 -1.58 1.71
CA THR A 354 11.66 -1.96 0.53
C THR A 354 11.22 -1.14 -0.68
N PRO A 355 11.88 -0.01 -0.99
CA PRO A 355 11.52 0.81 -2.14
C PRO A 355 11.54 0.05 -3.47
N GLY A 356 12.41 -0.96 -3.60
CA GLY A 356 12.52 -1.82 -4.78
C GLY A 356 11.29 -2.70 -5.06
N SER A 357 10.44 -2.96 -4.05
CA SER A 357 9.21 -3.75 -4.20
C SER A 357 8.09 -2.97 -4.89
N TYR A 358 8.10 -1.64 -4.77
CA TYR A 358 7.11 -0.80 -5.45
C TYR A 358 7.43 -0.74 -6.95
N ARG A 359 6.62 -1.44 -7.75
CA ARG A 359 6.72 -1.45 -9.22
C ARG A 359 5.43 -0.84 -9.77
N PRO A 360 5.41 0.49 -10.10
CA PRO A 360 4.20 1.21 -10.45
C PRO A 360 3.42 0.55 -11.57
N MET A 361 4.05 0.22 -12.66
CA MET A 361 3.39 -0.41 -13.79
C MET A 361 2.70 -1.74 -13.41
N ARG A 362 3.42 -2.66 -12.74
CA ARG A 362 2.91 -4.00 -12.44
C ARG A 362 1.75 -3.99 -11.44
N TYR A 363 1.95 -3.37 -10.28
CA TYR A 363 0.99 -3.47 -9.18
C TYR A 363 -0.17 -2.51 -9.32
N THR A 364 0.01 -1.36 -9.98
CA THR A 364 -1.12 -0.50 -10.33
C THR A 364 -2.13 -1.23 -11.20
N PHE A 365 -1.67 -1.97 -12.22
CA PHE A 365 -2.58 -2.77 -13.04
C PHE A 365 -3.31 -3.85 -12.24
N VAL A 366 -2.65 -4.51 -11.29
CA VAL A 366 -3.31 -5.50 -10.42
C VAL A 366 -4.43 -4.84 -9.60
N ILE A 367 -4.19 -3.64 -9.05
CA ILE A 367 -5.21 -2.90 -8.30
C ILE A 367 -6.38 -2.48 -9.21
N TRP A 368 -6.09 -2.09 -10.44
CA TRP A 368 -7.14 -1.81 -11.42
C TRP A 368 -7.99 -3.05 -11.74
N VAL A 369 -7.37 -4.21 -11.91
CA VAL A 369 -8.09 -5.49 -12.07
C VAL A 369 -8.97 -5.76 -10.85
N MET A 370 -8.48 -5.50 -9.64
CA MET A 370 -9.28 -5.65 -8.41
C MET A 370 -10.56 -4.77 -8.45
N VAL A 371 -10.45 -3.52 -8.89
CA VAL A 371 -11.59 -2.61 -8.99
C VAL A 371 -12.56 -3.05 -10.09
N ILE A 372 -12.06 -3.52 -11.24
CA ILE A 372 -12.87 -4.03 -12.35
C ILE A 372 -13.62 -5.29 -11.93
N VAL A 373 -12.93 -6.25 -11.31
CA VAL A 373 -13.51 -7.52 -10.82
C VAL A 373 -14.59 -7.25 -9.77
N GLY A 374 -14.35 -6.28 -8.90
CA GLY A 374 -15.29 -5.89 -7.86
C GLY A 374 -16.49 -5.09 -8.35
N GLY A 375 -16.36 -4.45 -9.51
CA GLY A 375 -17.37 -3.53 -10.08
C GLY A 375 -17.16 -2.10 -9.60
N THR A 376 -16.98 -1.20 -10.57
CA THR A 376 -16.70 0.23 -10.33
C THR A 376 -17.90 0.96 -9.71
N GLY A 377 -17.63 1.85 -8.77
CA GLY A 377 -18.67 2.64 -8.12
C GLY A 377 -19.43 1.91 -7.01
N ASN A 378 -19.01 0.70 -6.63
CA ASN A 378 -19.55 -0.07 -5.51
C ASN A 378 -18.45 -0.36 -4.48
N ASN A 379 -18.60 0.16 -3.25
CA ASN A 379 -17.60 -0.02 -2.19
C ASN A 379 -17.48 -1.48 -1.75
N PHE A 380 -18.61 -2.19 -1.60
CA PHE A 380 -18.59 -3.62 -1.25
C PHE A 380 -17.94 -4.44 -2.36
N GLY A 381 -18.26 -4.12 -3.60
CA GLY A 381 -17.61 -4.74 -4.75
C GLY A 381 -16.10 -4.50 -4.76
N ALA A 382 -15.64 -3.27 -4.56
CA ALA A 382 -14.22 -2.93 -4.54
C ALA A 382 -13.45 -3.72 -3.45
N ILE A 383 -14.01 -3.85 -2.25
CA ILE A 383 -13.44 -4.68 -1.18
C ILE A 383 -13.36 -6.15 -1.64
N LEU A 384 -14.46 -6.69 -2.16
CA LEU A 384 -14.49 -8.08 -2.64
C LEU A 384 -13.48 -8.32 -3.76
N GLY A 385 -13.36 -7.40 -4.71
CA GLY A 385 -12.37 -7.49 -5.78
C GLY A 385 -10.94 -7.51 -5.27
N GLY A 386 -10.64 -6.71 -4.24
CA GLY A 386 -9.36 -6.76 -3.54
C GLY A 386 -9.08 -8.13 -2.93
N PHE A 387 -10.08 -8.73 -2.28
CA PHE A 387 -9.98 -10.07 -1.70
C PHE A 387 -9.78 -11.15 -2.78
N VAL A 388 -10.65 -11.19 -3.78
CA VAL A 388 -10.62 -12.22 -4.83
C VAL A 388 -9.30 -12.20 -5.60
N VAL A 389 -8.89 -11.03 -6.09
CA VAL A 389 -7.70 -10.95 -6.93
C VAL A 389 -6.43 -11.18 -6.12
N TRP A 390 -6.36 -10.69 -4.86
CA TRP A 390 -5.19 -10.96 -4.04
C TRP A 390 -5.10 -12.43 -3.62
N PHE A 391 -6.22 -13.04 -3.27
CA PHE A 391 -6.29 -14.48 -3.01
C PHE A 391 -5.79 -15.29 -4.21
N LEU A 392 -6.30 -15.01 -5.40
CA LEU A 392 -5.84 -15.66 -6.63
C LEU A 392 -4.36 -15.38 -6.93
N TRP A 393 -3.88 -14.18 -6.62
CA TRP A 393 -2.47 -13.82 -6.80
C TRP A 393 -1.54 -14.70 -5.96
N VAL A 394 -1.93 -15.03 -4.74
CA VAL A 394 -1.12 -15.86 -3.83
C VAL A 394 -1.33 -17.35 -4.12
N GLU A 395 -2.57 -17.79 -4.20
CA GLU A 395 -2.92 -19.22 -4.28
C GLU A 395 -2.80 -19.83 -5.70
N ALA A 396 -2.69 -19.01 -6.75
CA ALA A 396 -2.55 -19.54 -8.11
C ALA A 396 -1.33 -20.46 -8.29
N ALA A 397 -0.19 -20.15 -7.67
CA ALA A 397 1.01 -20.98 -7.76
C ALA A 397 0.92 -22.29 -6.96
N PRO A 398 0.50 -22.29 -5.69
CA PRO A 398 0.22 -23.53 -4.94
C PRO A 398 -0.80 -24.43 -5.63
N ILE A 399 -1.91 -23.86 -6.12
CA ILE A 399 -2.94 -24.62 -6.85
C ILE A 399 -2.36 -25.22 -8.13
N ALA A 400 -1.60 -24.45 -8.91
CA ALA A 400 -0.94 -24.95 -10.11
C ALA A 400 0.03 -26.09 -9.79
N LEU A 401 0.85 -25.95 -8.74
CA LEU A 401 1.76 -27.03 -8.30
C LEU A 401 1.01 -28.29 -7.90
N PHE A 402 -0.11 -28.17 -7.20
CA PHE A 402 -0.94 -29.31 -6.84
C PHE A 402 -1.42 -30.08 -8.10
N PHE A 403 -1.96 -29.38 -9.09
CA PHE A 403 -2.39 -30.00 -10.33
C PHE A 403 -1.22 -30.55 -11.16
N ILE A 404 -0.11 -29.83 -11.25
CA ILE A 404 1.10 -30.31 -11.95
C ILE A 404 1.58 -31.62 -11.32
N ASN A 405 1.70 -31.69 -10.01
CA ASN A 405 2.11 -32.89 -9.31
C ASN A 405 1.11 -34.07 -9.50
N LEU A 406 -0.19 -33.75 -9.49
CA LEU A 406 -1.23 -34.77 -9.73
C LEU A 406 -1.15 -35.37 -11.14
N PHE A 407 -1.02 -34.49 -12.18
CA PHE A 407 -0.98 -34.93 -13.58
C PHE A 407 0.37 -35.51 -13.98
N THR A 408 1.47 -35.11 -13.33
CA THR A 408 2.81 -35.61 -13.62
C THR A 408 3.32 -36.63 -12.61
N ALA A 409 2.47 -37.17 -11.73
CA ALA A 409 2.83 -38.15 -10.72
C ALA A 409 3.48 -39.45 -11.31
N HIS A 410 3.13 -39.78 -12.54
CA HIS A 410 3.67 -40.95 -13.26
C HIS A 410 5.04 -40.67 -13.91
N LEU A 411 5.49 -39.45 -13.97
CA LEU A 411 6.78 -39.04 -14.56
C LEU A 411 7.87 -39.00 -13.49
N PRO A 412 9.12 -39.43 -13.81
CA PRO A 412 10.25 -39.25 -12.90
C PRO A 412 10.46 -37.78 -12.53
N GLU A 413 11.03 -37.53 -11.34
CA GLU A 413 11.31 -36.16 -10.88
C GLU A 413 12.30 -35.40 -11.80
N THR A 414 13.17 -36.12 -12.48
CA THR A 414 14.17 -35.59 -13.42
C THR A 414 13.62 -35.36 -14.82
N ASN A 415 12.35 -35.68 -15.08
CA ASN A 415 11.75 -35.49 -16.40
C ASN A 415 11.70 -34.00 -16.76
N GLU A 416 12.23 -33.60 -17.92
CA GLU A 416 12.33 -32.20 -18.37
C GLU A 416 10.96 -31.49 -18.40
N ILE A 417 9.90 -32.18 -18.80
CA ILE A 417 8.55 -31.62 -18.86
C ILE A 417 8.05 -31.29 -17.45
N ARG A 418 8.24 -32.23 -16.50
CA ARG A 418 7.84 -32.04 -15.09
C ARG A 418 8.58 -30.86 -14.47
N VAL A 419 9.91 -30.82 -14.62
CA VAL A 419 10.76 -29.73 -14.13
C VAL A 419 10.34 -28.39 -14.72
N HIS A 420 10.11 -28.34 -16.04
CA HIS A 420 9.67 -27.11 -16.71
C HIS A 420 8.31 -26.63 -16.19
N LEU A 421 7.34 -27.51 -16.04
CA LEU A 421 6.02 -27.16 -15.50
C LEU A 421 6.10 -26.65 -14.04
N ILE A 422 6.90 -27.30 -13.18
CA ILE A 422 7.10 -26.87 -11.80
C ILE A 422 7.74 -25.48 -11.75
N ASN A 423 8.77 -25.23 -12.55
CA ASN A 423 9.43 -23.93 -12.64
C ASN A 423 8.52 -22.84 -13.23
N SER A 424 7.51 -23.23 -14.00
CA SER A 424 6.53 -22.31 -14.60
C SER A 424 5.34 -22.00 -13.68
N ALA A 425 5.14 -22.77 -12.61
CA ALA A 425 4.01 -22.61 -11.69
C ALA A 425 3.84 -21.17 -11.13
N PRO A 426 4.90 -20.40 -10.77
CA PRO A 426 4.76 -19.01 -10.32
C PRO A 426 4.16 -18.09 -11.36
N TYR A 427 4.24 -18.39 -12.65
CA TYR A 427 3.68 -17.57 -13.73
C TYR A 427 2.19 -17.80 -13.96
N PHE A 428 1.61 -18.89 -13.41
CA PHE A 428 0.17 -19.17 -13.49
C PHE A 428 -0.69 -18.05 -12.92
N ARG A 429 -0.18 -17.27 -11.96
CA ARG A 429 -0.89 -16.12 -11.42
C ARG A 429 -1.31 -15.10 -12.49
N PHE A 430 -0.47 -14.88 -13.48
CA PHE A 430 -0.77 -13.95 -14.60
C PHE A 430 -1.83 -14.51 -15.52
N LEU A 431 -1.77 -15.82 -15.80
CA LEU A 431 -2.77 -16.52 -16.60
C LEU A 431 -4.15 -16.48 -15.92
N VAL A 432 -4.21 -16.81 -14.64
CA VAL A 432 -5.47 -16.84 -13.87
C VAL A 432 -6.09 -15.44 -13.80
N ILE A 433 -5.30 -14.41 -13.49
CA ILE A 433 -5.80 -13.03 -13.39
C ILE A 433 -6.21 -12.49 -14.76
N GLY A 434 -5.40 -12.75 -15.80
CA GLY A 434 -5.74 -12.35 -17.17
C GLY A 434 -7.03 -13.01 -17.65
N THR A 435 -7.20 -14.30 -17.40
CA THR A 435 -8.43 -15.04 -17.73
C THR A 435 -9.62 -14.53 -16.95
N ALA A 436 -9.47 -14.28 -15.64
CA ALA A 436 -10.52 -13.70 -14.80
C ALA A 436 -10.98 -12.34 -15.34
N LEU A 437 -10.02 -11.47 -15.71
CA LEU A 437 -10.31 -10.17 -16.31
C LEU A 437 -11.09 -10.32 -17.64
N LEU A 438 -10.63 -11.19 -18.56
CA LEU A 438 -11.29 -11.43 -19.83
C LEU A 438 -12.73 -11.95 -19.65
N VAL A 439 -12.93 -12.91 -18.75
CA VAL A 439 -14.25 -13.47 -18.43
C VAL A 439 -15.19 -12.37 -17.91
N ILE A 440 -14.72 -11.55 -16.96
CA ILE A 440 -15.54 -10.50 -16.37
C ILE A 440 -15.88 -9.43 -17.42
N MET A 441 -14.92 -8.98 -18.22
CA MET A 441 -15.16 -8.00 -19.27
C MET A 441 -16.10 -8.54 -20.37
N ARG A 442 -16.08 -9.85 -20.63
CA ARG A 442 -16.97 -10.49 -21.61
C ARG A 442 -18.41 -10.62 -21.11
N PHE A 443 -18.60 -11.01 -19.85
CA PHE A 443 -19.93 -11.35 -19.32
C PHE A 443 -20.54 -10.26 -18.45
N ARG A 444 -19.74 -9.30 -17.95
CA ARG A 444 -20.18 -8.16 -17.13
C ARG A 444 -19.42 -6.89 -17.49
N PRO A 445 -19.66 -6.31 -18.68
CA PRO A 445 -18.93 -5.15 -19.20
C PRO A 445 -19.27 -3.83 -18.50
N GLN A 446 -19.99 -3.83 -17.39
CA GLN A 446 -20.43 -2.62 -16.68
C GLN A 446 -19.45 -2.18 -15.59
#